data_04021ed666870ab0f2385f9567e5f1b5
#
_entry.id   04021ed666870ab0f2385f9567e5f1b5
#
_cell.length_a   1.000
_cell.length_b   1.000
_cell.length_c   1.000
_cell.angle_alpha   90.00
_cell.angle_beta   90.00
_cell.angle_gamma   90.00
#
_symmetry.space_group_name_H-M   'P 1'
#
loop_
_entity.id
_entity.type
_entity.pdbx_description
1 polymer ?
#
loop_
_entity_poly.entity_id
_entity_poly.type
_entity_poly.pdbx_seq_one_letter_code
_entity_poly.pdbx_strand_id
1 'polypeptide(L)'
;MKPDLRGFFTLSYEEVSYMIFQKKHLTSIDAGHYKHTCDSVTEVMPLPSVVKLSMSENIGAPCKPLVKKGDYVKVGQLIGDTDAFLSVPVHASVSGTVTGIETIRNAMGGQDTLVCIEPDGKQEMAEDLKAPVIEDQP
;
A
#
# COMPACT_ATOMS: atom_id res chain seq x y z
N MET A 1 20.12 7.60 -58.09
CA MET A 1 20.54 6.30 -57.58
C MET A 1 20.03 6.18 -56.16
N LYS A 2 18.92 5.52 -55.96
CA LYS A 2 18.33 5.37 -54.61
C LYS A 2 18.98 4.14 -53.94
N PRO A 3 19.38 4.20 -52.67
CA PRO A 3 19.89 3.04 -51.96
C PRO A 3 18.75 2.02 -51.74
N ASP A 4 19.05 0.78 -52.09
CA ASP A 4 18.15 -0.37 -51.82
C ASP A 4 18.15 -0.68 -50.35
N LEU A 5 17.01 -0.42 -49.66
CA LEU A 5 16.80 -0.66 -48.24
C LEU A 5 16.27 -2.09 -47.94
N ARG A 6 16.55 -3.04 -48.81
CA ARG A 6 16.13 -4.45 -48.62
C ARG A 6 17.11 -5.26 -47.77
N GLY A 7 17.52 -4.72 -46.67
CA GLY A 7 18.39 -5.39 -45.71
C GLY A 7 17.93 -5.23 -44.26
N PHE A 8 16.66 -4.88 -44.01
CA PHE A 8 16.14 -4.92 -42.65
C PHE A 8 15.87 -6.38 -42.27
N PHE A 9 16.72 -6.91 -41.43
CA PHE A 9 16.52 -8.15 -40.70
C PHE A 9 15.16 -8.08 -40.01
N THR A 10 14.15 -8.72 -40.57
CA THR A 10 12.93 -9.06 -39.85
C THR A 10 13.26 -10.22 -38.93
N LEU A 11 13.70 -9.90 -37.71
CA LEU A 11 13.81 -10.91 -36.66
C LEU A 11 12.43 -11.52 -36.45
N SER A 12 12.35 -12.82 -36.48
CA SER A 12 11.11 -13.54 -36.16
C SER A 12 10.73 -13.27 -34.71
N TYR A 13 9.44 -13.36 -34.41
CA TYR A 13 8.92 -13.18 -33.02
C TYR A 13 9.63 -14.09 -32.03
N GLU A 14 10.04 -15.26 -32.46
CA GLU A 14 10.80 -16.22 -31.65
C GLU A 14 12.24 -15.74 -31.37
N GLU A 15 12.92 -15.13 -32.34
CA GLU A 15 14.28 -14.59 -32.12
C GLU A 15 14.28 -13.37 -31.22
N VAL A 16 13.28 -12.50 -31.33
CA VAL A 16 13.08 -11.35 -30.42
C VAL A 16 12.77 -11.84 -29.01
N SER A 17 11.90 -12.84 -28.87
CA SER A 17 11.57 -13.46 -27.58
C SER A 17 12.80 -14.09 -26.94
N TYR A 18 13.60 -14.82 -27.72
CA TYR A 18 14.83 -15.44 -27.24
C TYR A 18 15.87 -14.42 -26.79
N MET A 19 16.03 -13.30 -27.53
CA MET A 19 16.93 -12.21 -27.11
C MET A 19 16.47 -11.50 -25.84
N ILE A 20 15.17 -11.31 -25.65
CA ILE A 20 14.60 -10.68 -24.44
C ILE A 20 14.80 -11.55 -23.21
N PHE A 21 14.65 -12.86 -23.35
CA PHE A 21 14.84 -13.82 -22.25
C PHE A 21 16.31 -14.10 -21.91
N GLN A 22 17.26 -13.86 -22.83
CA GLN A 22 18.69 -14.13 -22.62
C GLN A 22 19.50 -12.94 -22.09
N LYS A 23 18.91 -11.76 -21.91
CA LYS A 23 19.60 -10.67 -21.20
C LYS A 23 19.74 -11.04 -19.71
N LYS A 24 20.76 -11.81 -19.39
CA LYS A 24 21.29 -11.84 -18.02
C LYS A 24 21.73 -10.41 -17.71
N HIS A 25 20.94 -9.71 -16.89
CA HIS A 25 21.38 -8.45 -16.32
C HIS A 25 22.60 -8.77 -15.45
N LEU A 26 23.77 -8.40 -15.91
CA LEU A 26 25.05 -8.57 -15.20
C LEU A 26 25.12 -7.87 -13.83
N THR A 27 24.06 -7.13 -13.47
CA THR A 27 23.94 -6.36 -12.23
C THR A 27 22.77 -6.78 -11.34
N SER A 28 22.01 -7.83 -11.71
CA SER A 28 20.94 -8.33 -10.86
C SER A 28 21.44 -9.46 -9.95
N ILE A 29 21.17 -9.32 -8.67
CA ILE A 29 21.33 -10.42 -7.71
C ILE A 29 20.07 -11.29 -7.84
N ASP A 30 20.24 -12.55 -8.18
CA ASP A 30 19.15 -13.52 -8.14
C ASP A 30 18.87 -13.85 -6.67
N ALA A 31 17.86 -13.21 -6.11
CA ALA A 31 17.36 -13.52 -4.78
C ALA A 31 16.41 -14.73 -4.90
N GLY A 32 16.79 -15.85 -4.34
CA GLY A 32 15.96 -17.05 -4.34
C GLY A 32 14.58 -16.79 -3.72
N HIS A 33 13.55 -17.41 -4.30
CA HIS A 33 12.19 -17.32 -3.78
C HIS A 33 11.98 -18.28 -2.61
N TYR A 34 12.23 -17.80 -1.39
CA TYR A 34 12.05 -18.59 -0.15
C TYR A 34 10.63 -18.45 0.39
N LYS A 35 9.64 -18.94 -0.36
CA LYS A 35 8.21 -18.89 0.05
C LYS A 35 7.85 -20.08 0.94
N HIS A 36 8.44 -20.16 2.11
CA HIS A 36 8.21 -21.28 3.05
C HIS A 36 6.79 -21.32 3.64
N THR A 37 6.02 -20.24 3.49
CA THR A 37 4.66 -20.11 4.02
C THR A 37 3.58 -20.22 2.94
N CYS A 38 3.92 -20.60 1.70
CA CYS A 38 2.93 -20.64 0.61
C CYS A 38 1.76 -21.63 0.88
N ASP A 39 2.05 -22.72 1.60
CA ASP A 39 1.07 -23.76 1.94
C ASP A 39 0.58 -23.67 3.41
N SER A 40 0.97 -22.62 4.12
CA SER A 40 0.55 -22.42 5.51
C SER A 40 -0.91 -21.96 5.58
N VAL A 41 -1.64 -22.46 6.57
CA VAL A 41 -3.00 -22.00 6.85
C VAL A 41 -2.95 -20.54 7.30
N THR A 42 -3.93 -19.74 6.85
CA THR A 42 -4.07 -18.36 7.31
C THR A 42 -4.39 -18.31 8.80
N GLU A 43 -3.61 -17.55 9.55
CA GLU A 43 -3.82 -17.31 10.97
C GLU A 43 -4.39 -15.90 11.18
N VAL A 44 -5.33 -15.77 12.11
CA VAL A 44 -5.88 -14.48 12.52
C VAL A 44 -5.00 -13.91 13.63
N MET A 45 -4.41 -12.75 13.38
CA MET A 45 -3.59 -12.05 14.36
C MET A 45 -4.47 -11.59 15.54
N PRO A 46 -4.07 -11.83 16.80
CA PRO A 46 -4.77 -11.28 17.94
C PRO A 46 -4.74 -9.74 17.91
N LEU A 47 -5.81 -9.11 18.39
CA LEU A 47 -5.92 -7.66 18.42
C LEU A 47 -4.81 -7.07 19.32
N PRO A 48 -3.96 -6.16 18.79
CA PRO A 48 -2.90 -5.55 19.58
C PRO A 48 -3.48 -4.55 20.58
N SER A 49 -2.73 -4.22 21.63
CA SER A 49 -3.16 -3.23 22.62
C SER A 49 -3.20 -1.79 22.08
N VAL A 50 -2.40 -1.49 21.07
CA VAL A 50 -2.36 -0.17 20.40
C VAL A 50 -2.08 -0.36 18.92
N VAL A 51 -2.83 0.36 18.09
CA VAL A 51 -2.60 0.47 16.64
C VAL A 51 -2.08 1.86 16.33
N LYS A 52 -1.01 1.96 15.56
CA LYS A 52 -0.43 3.24 15.12
C LYS A 52 -0.57 3.33 13.60
N LEU A 53 -1.35 4.32 13.14
CA LEU A 53 -1.60 4.57 11.73
C LEU A 53 -0.79 5.77 11.26
N SER A 54 0.05 5.55 10.25
CA SER A 54 0.85 6.62 9.66
C SER A 54 -0.02 7.53 8.79
N MET A 55 0.27 8.82 8.82
CA MET A 55 -0.33 9.79 7.91
C MET A 55 0.41 9.87 6.56
N SER A 56 1.44 9.04 6.36
CA SER A 56 2.29 8.98 5.15
C SER A 56 2.41 7.55 4.61
N GLU A 57 1.30 6.83 4.48
CA GLU A 57 1.29 5.43 4.01
C GLU A 57 1.43 5.29 2.50
N ASN A 58 1.19 6.37 1.75
CA ASN A 58 1.15 6.37 0.29
C ASN A 58 2.18 7.30 -0.33
N ILE A 59 2.45 7.11 -1.62
CA ILE A 59 3.23 8.08 -2.41
C ILE A 59 2.39 9.36 -2.54
N GLY A 60 2.97 10.49 -2.16
CA GLY A 60 2.34 11.79 -2.25
C GLY A 60 2.53 12.65 -1.01
N ALA A 61 1.68 13.63 -0.84
CA ALA A 61 1.71 14.48 0.34
C ALA A 61 1.16 13.73 1.56
N PRO A 62 1.79 13.89 2.74
CA PRO A 62 1.28 13.30 3.97
C PRO A 62 -0.07 13.92 4.35
N CYS A 63 -0.98 13.12 4.87
CA CYS A 63 -2.25 13.55 5.39
C CYS A 63 -2.12 14.31 6.71
N LYS A 64 -3.09 15.17 6.99
CA LYS A 64 -3.23 15.82 8.29
C LYS A 64 -4.23 15.03 9.13
N PRO A 65 -3.94 14.73 10.41
CA PRO A 65 -4.91 14.09 11.29
C PRO A 65 -6.18 14.93 11.42
N LEU A 66 -7.34 14.33 11.23
CA LEU A 66 -8.66 14.94 11.42
C LEU A 66 -9.23 14.65 12.82
N VAL A 67 -8.59 13.77 13.58
CA VAL A 67 -8.99 13.32 14.91
C VAL A 67 -8.04 13.85 15.98
N LYS A 68 -8.50 13.86 17.22
CA LYS A 68 -7.75 14.34 18.39
C LYS A 68 -7.69 13.26 19.45
N LYS A 69 -6.77 13.41 20.40
CA LYS A 69 -6.71 12.55 21.58
C LYS A 69 -8.04 12.56 22.33
N GLY A 70 -8.57 11.36 22.60
CA GLY A 70 -9.85 11.15 23.27
C GLY A 70 -11.03 10.91 22.34
N ASP A 71 -10.88 11.14 21.04
CA ASP A 71 -11.94 10.86 20.06
C ASP A 71 -12.14 9.36 19.92
N TYR A 72 -13.39 8.92 19.80
CA TYR A 72 -13.74 7.56 19.46
C TYR A 72 -13.83 7.45 17.93
N VAL A 73 -13.23 6.42 17.36
CA VAL A 73 -13.23 6.15 15.93
C VAL A 73 -13.79 4.77 15.63
N LYS A 74 -14.43 4.62 14.48
CA LYS A 74 -14.98 3.36 13.96
C LYS A 74 -14.11 2.83 12.83
N VAL A 75 -14.16 1.53 12.57
CA VAL A 75 -13.47 0.90 11.43
C VAL A 75 -13.92 1.55 10.12
N GLY A 76 -12.97 1.95 9.28
CA GLY A 76 -13.25 2.63 8.01
C GLY A 76 -13.54 4.12 8.12
N GLN A 77 -13.62 4.68 9.33
CA GLN A 77 -13.81 6.12 9.51
C GLN A 77 -12.59 6.89 9.01
N LEU A 78 -12.81 7.98 8.28
CA LEU A 78 -11.76 8.90 7.83
C LEU A 78 -11.08 9.56 9.02
N ILE A 79 -9.76 9.37 9.16
CA ILE A 79 -8.96 9.92 10.27
C ILE A 79 -7.83 10.84 9.80
N GLY A 80 -7.51 10.84 8.52
CA GLY A 80 -6.50 11.71 7.95
C GLY A 80 -6.77 12.04 6.49
N ASP A 81 -6.58 13.30 6.10
CA ASP A 81 -6.78 13.78 4.73
C ASP A 81 -5.91 15.00 4.43
N THR A 82 -5.81 15.38 3.15
CA THR A 82 -5.12 16.58 2.68
C THR A 82 -5.66 17.01 1.31
N ASP A 83 -5.66 18.30 1.04
CA ASP A 83 -6.11 18.88 -0.24
C ASP A 83 -5.06 18.76 -1.36
N ALA A 84 -3.95 18.04 -1.14
CA ALA A 84 -2.90 17.89 -2.15
C ALA A 84 -3.39 17.05 -3.33
N PHE A 85 -2.97 17.44 -4.54
CA PHE A 85 -3.35 16.74 -5.78
C PHE A 85 -2.97 15.24 -5.78
N LEU A 86 -1.79 14.90 -5.22
CA LEU A 86 -1.35 13.52 -5.06
C LEU A 86 -1.38 13.16 -3.59
N SER A 87 -2.44 12.52 -3.15
CA SER A 87 -2.64 12.04 -1.77
C SER A 87 -3.70 10.95 -1.74
N VAL A 88 -3.71 10.18 -0.67
CA VAL A 88 -4.75 9.17 -0.40
C VAL A 88 -5.23 9.33 1.04
N PRO A 89 -6.55 9.44 1.28
CA PRO A 89 -7.10 9.54 2.62
C PRO A 89 -6.75 8.34 3.50
N VAL A 90 -6.53 8.55 4.78
CA VAL A 90 -6.23 7.51 5.76
C VAL A 90 -7.46 7.22 6.61
N HIS A 91 -7.82 5.94 6.71
CA HIS A 91 -8.99 5.45 7.44
C HIS A 91 -8.56 4.60 8.64
N ALA A 92 -9.38 4.59 9.67
CA ALA A 92 -9.13 3.76 10.85
C ALA A 92 -9.31 2.27 10.53
N SER A 93 -8.34 1.45 10.89
CA SER A 93 -8.38 -0.02 10.71
C SER A 93 -9.06 -0.75 11.86
N VAL A 94 -9.27 -0.08 12.98
CA VAL A 94 -9.89 -0.62 14.19
C VAL A 94 -10.87 0.39 14.78
N SER A 95 -11.88 -0.09 15.55
CA SER A 95 -12.69 0.78 16.40
C SER A 95 -12.01 0.92 17.76
N GLY A 96 -12.11 2.11 18.33
CA GLY A 96 -11.50 2.40 19.62
C GLY A 96 -11.29 3.88 19.89
N THR A 97 -10.48 4.18 20.90
CA THR A 97 -10.21 5.55 21.33
C THR A 97 -8.83 6.01 20.90
N VAL A 98 -8.75 7.20 20.33
CA VAL A 98 -7.47 7.83 19.99
C VAL A 98 -6.73 8.22 21.26
N THR A 99 -5.60 7.56 21.53
CA THR A 99 -4.77 7.81 22.73
C THR A 99 -3.85 9.01 22.54
N GLY A 100 -3.48 9.31 21.31
CA GLY A 100 -2.60 10.43 20.99
C GLY A 100 -2.18 10.49 19.54
N ILE A 101 -1.46 11.55 19.22
CA ILE A 101 -0.80 11.75 17.93
C ILE A 101 0.69 11.87 18.23
N GLU A 102 1.49 11.01 17.63
CA GLU A 102 2.94 10.97 17.81
C GLU A 102 3.66 11.40 16.53
N THR A 103 4.83 11.98 16.69
CA THR A 103 5.71 12.24 15.55
C THR A 103 6.96 11.41 15.70
N ILE A 104 7.29 10.62 14.69
CA ILE A 104 8.50 9.78 14.67
C ILE A 104 9.39 10.19 13.50
N ARG A 105 10.67 9.79 13.56
CA ARG A 105 11.57 9.89 12.41
C ARG A 105 11.42 8.64 11.54
N ASN A 106 11.13 8.84 10.27
CA ASN A 106 11.01 7.73 9.31
C ASN A 106 12.40 7.26 8.80
N ALA A 107 12.42 6.15 8.07
CA ALA A 107 13.65 5.56 7.54
C ALA A 107 14.39 6.46 6.53
N MET A 108 13.69 7.42 5.92
CA MET A 108 14.26 8.40 4.98
C MET A 108 14.82 9.63 5.68
N GLY A 109 14.80 9.67 7.03
CA GLY A 109 15.28 10.80 7.84
C GLY A 109 14.27 11.95 8.01
N GLY A 110 13.09 11.87 7.38
CA GLY A 110 11.98 12.79 7.55
C GLY A 110 11.18 12.54 8.83
N GLN A 111 10.14 13.35 9.05
CA GLN A 111 9.18 13.14 10.13
C GLN A 111 7.91 12.50 9.60
N ASP A 112 7.35 11.57 10.37
CA ASP A 112 6.06 10.96 10.11
C ASP A 112 5.14 11.14 11.30
N THR A 113 3.87 11.45 11.02
CA THR A 113 2.84 11.64 12.04
C THR A 113 2.01 10.37 12.15
N LEU A 114 1.86 9.87 13.37
CA LEU A 114 1.13 8.66 13.68
C LEU A 114 -0.10 8.98 14.54
N VAL A 115 -1.25 8.45 14.16
CA VAL A 115 -2.44 8.43 15.01
C VAL A 115 -2.45 7.11 15.78
N CYS A 116 -2.43 7.20 17.11
CA CYS A 116 -2.42 6.03 18.00
C CYS A 116 -3.83 5.75 18.49
N ILE A 117 -4.32 4.53 18.28
CA ILE A 117 -5.67 4.09 18.66
C ILE A 117 -5.55 2.90 19.60
N GLU A 118 -6.24 2.95 20.71
CA GLU A 118 -6.46 1.80 21.62
C GLU A 118 -7.74 1.09 21.19
N PRO A 119 -7.63 -0.13 20.61
CA PRO A 119 -8.80 -0.86 20.13
C PRO A 119 -9.72 -1.30 21.27
N ASP A 120 -11.02 -1.23 21.05
CA ASP A 120 -12.03 -1.68 22.02
C ASP A 120 -12.49 -3.14 21.82
N GLY A 121 -11.99 -3.81 20.79
CA GLY A 121 -12.33 -5.17 20.43
C GLY A 121 -13.72 -5.37 19.80
N LYS A 122 -14.52 -4.32 19.65
CA LYS A 122 -15.87 -4.42 19.07
C LYS A 122 -15.87 -4.44 17.55
N GLN A 123 -14.84 -3.83 16.92
CA GLN A 123 -14.71 -3.68 15.47
C GLN A 123 -15.98 -3.02 14.85
N GLU A 124 -16.49 -1.98 15.51
CA GLU A 124 -17.66 -1.24 15.06
C GLU A 124 -17.34 -0.52 13.76
N MET A 125 -18.12 -0.77 12.70
CA MET A 125 -17.91 -0.18 11.38
C MET A 125 -18.55 1.19 11.26
N ALA A 126 -17.94 2.08 10.48
CA ALA A 126 -18.51 3.37 10.13
C ALA A 126 -19.77 3.17 9.27
N GLU A 127 -20.79 4.00 9.48
CA GLU A 127 -22.12 3.86 8.83
C GLU A 127 -22.10 4.15 7.33
N ASP A 128 -21.14 4.93 6.88
CA ASP A 128 -20.92 5.32 5.49
C ASP A 128 -20.10 4.29 4.69
N LEU A 129 -19.60 3.25 5.35
CA LEU A 129 -18.80 2.20 4.74
C LEU A 129 -19.74 1.26 3.97
N LYS A 130 -19.77 1.43 2.64
CA LYS A 130 -20.53 0.55 1.74
C LYS A 130 -19.62 -0.48 1.12
N ALA A 131 -20.04 -1.76 1.16
CA ALA A 131 -19.35 -2.78 0.41
C ALA A 131 -19.40 -2.44 -1.10
N PRO A 132 -18.27 -2.55 -1.84
CA PRO A 132 -18.30 -2.35 -3.27
C PRO A 132 -19.23 -3.40 -3.92
N VAL A 133 -20.11 -2.95 -4.81
CA VAL A 133 -20.87 -3.86 -5.67
C VAL A 133 -19.89 -4.36 -6.72
N ILE A 134 -19.44 -5.60 -6.56
CA ILE A 134 -18.65 -6.29 -7.58
C ILE A 134 -19.65 -6.79 -8.61
N GLU A 135 -19.82 -6.04 -9.72
CA GLU A 135 -20.50 -6.56 -10.88
C GLU A 135 -19.57 -7.59 -11.53
N ASP A 136 -20.08 -8.82 -11.69
CA ASP A 136 -19.38 -9.85 -12.48
C ASP A 136 -19.19 -9.28 -13.89
N GLN A 137 -17.97 -8.88 -14.21
CA GLN A 137 -17.63 -8.50 -15.58
C GLN A 137 -17.63 -9.77 -16.44
N PRO A 138 -18.33 -9.79 -17.58
CA PRO A 138 -18.40 -10.95 -18.46
C PRO A 138 -17.04 -11.30 -19.09
#